data_d2f1c4d85c90c943d0ae3937e99752a3
#
_entry.id   d2f1c4d85c90c943d0ae3937e99752a3
#
_cell.length_a   1.000
_cell.length_b   1.000
_cell.length_c   1.000
_cell.angle_alpha   90.00
_cell.angle_beta   90.00
_cell.angle_gamma   90.00
#
_symmetry.space_group_name_H-M   'P 1'
#
loop_
_entity.id
_entity.type
_entity.pdbx_description
1 polymer ?
#
loop_
_entity_poly.entity_id
_entity_poly.type
_entity_poly.pdbx_seq_one_letter_code
_entity_poly.pdbx_strand_id
1 'polypeptide(L)'
;KNLDYKKEPDHQKWCEAVELLASQRTMGEKTSEKYSRIFYYNEPDDASNLDSERYASNSLFDIYYPVELDAQTSYPVIVSVHGGGWFYGDKELYSYYCCHLASKGFAVVNFNYRLAPQNKYPAAIEDVAYLIRYIHENAGVLHLDMEKFYMLGDSAGAQLTANYCIIAGNAAYRSKLDFFTYDRLPKAVCLNCGAYEMDKREDNISDWYMKKEDGSYAVSEEQRKLFLSQLEYLTKDFPPAYLMYSVNDDLRFQTIYLDERMEKLGIRHVIRSFGEEHPDSGHVFHINLKNPEGIQCNEEECAWFHQYE
;
A
#
# COMPACT_ATOMS: atom_id res chain seq x y z
N LYS A 1 -4.46 14.83 -15.88
CA LYS A 1 -5.83 14.31 -15.67
C LYS A 1 -5.79 13.31 -14.54
N ASN A 2 -6.75 13.40 -13.63
CA ASN A 2 -6.90 12.47 -12.55
C ASN A 2 -7.51 11.15 -13.03
N LEU A 3 -6.95 10.04 -12.61
CA LEU A 3 -7.38 8.69 -12.94
C LEU A 3 -8.14 8.08 -11.76
N ASP A 4 -9.23 7.36 -12.02
CA ASP A 4 -10.01 6.68 -10.99
C ASP A 4 -9.98 5.16 -11.18
N TYR A 5 -9.35 4.44 -10.27
CA TYR A 5 -9.23 2.99 -10.31
C TYR A 5 -10.56 2.23 -10.07
N LYS A 6 -11.64 2.94 -9.75
CA LYS A 6 -12.99 2.36 -9.57
C LYS A 6 -13.88 2.47 -10.80
N LYS A 7 -13.46 3.19 -11.84
CA LYS A 7 -14.23 3.37 -13.08
C LYS A 7 -13.63 2.61 -14.25
N GLU A 8 -14.46 2.20 -15.20
CA GLU A 8 -14.02 1.74 -16.51
C GLU A 8 -13.27 2.87 -17.21
N PRO A 9 -12.03 2.63 -17.68
CA PRO A 9 -11.25 3.67 -18.34
C PRO A 9 -11.79 4.00 -19.72
N ASP A 10 -11.78 5.28 -20.07
CA ASP A 10 -11.79 5.71 -21.46
C ASP A 10 -10.39 5.46 -22.03
N HIS A 11 -10.20 4.30 -22.63
CA HIS A 11 -8.91 3.80 -23.14
C HIS A 11 -8.15 4.80 -23.99
N GLN A 12 -8.85 5.55 -24.84
CA GLN A 12 -8.21 6.51 -25.74
C GLN A 12 -7.61 7.69 -24.98
N LYS A 13 -8.33 8.24 -24.00
CA LYS A 13 -7.82 9.32 -23.12
C LYS A 13 -6.66 8.86 -22.25
N TRP A 14 -6.59 7.59 -21.95
CA TRP A 14 -5.52 6.96 -21.19
C TRP A 14 -4.22 6.92 -21.99
N CYS A 15 -4.27 6.35 -23.19
CA CYS A 15 -3.12 6.30 -24.07
C CYS A 15 -2.57 7.71 -24.32
N GLU A 16 -3.45 8.69 -24.61
CA GLU A 16 -3.07 10.09 -24.81
C GLU A 16 -2.41 10.69 -23.54
N ALA A 17 -2.89 10.35 -22.34
CA ALA A 17 -2.31 10.85 -21.10
C ALA A 17 -0.94 10.23 -20.81
N VAL A 18 -0.77 8.93 -21.05
CA VAL A 18 0.52 8.22 -20.87
C VAL A 18 1.53 8.70 -21.91
N GLU A 19 1.14 8.82 -23.18
CA GLU A 19 1.98 9.36 -24.27
C GLU A 19 2.41 10.81 -24.01
N LEU A 20 1.49 11.65 -23.53
CA LEU A 20 1.79 13.04 -23.18
C LEU A 20 2.81 13.10 -22.03
N LEU A 21 2.64 12.28 -21.01
CA LEU A 21 3.57 12.21 -19.90
C LEU A 21 4.94 11.67 -20.31
N ALA A 22 4.96 10.65 -21.16
CA ALA A 22 6.20 10.13 -21.74
C ALA A 22 6.91 11.19 -22.57
N SER A 23 6.18 11.97 -23.39
CA SER A 23 6.76 13.05 -24.19
C SER A 23 7.32 14.22 -23.37
N GLN A 24 6.70 14.54 -22.24
CA GLN A 24 7.17 15.58 -21.33
C GLN A 24 8.47 15.22 -20.61
N ARG A 25 8.78 13.93 -20.47
CA ARG A 25 10.03 13.43 -19.88
C ARG A 25 11.27 13.66 -20.71
N THR A 26 11.13 13.70 -22.03
CA THR A 26 12.29 13.89 -22.93
C THR A 26 12.86 15.30 -22.88
N MET A 27 12.16 16.24 -22.27
CA MET A 27 12.47 17.68 -22.33
C MET A 27 13.23 18.25 -21.15
N GLY A 28 13.70 17.50 -20.19
CA GLY A 28 14.35 18.19 -19.11
C GLY A 28 15.23 17.36 -18.19
N GLU A 29 16.24 17.94 -17.74
CA GLU A 29 17.23 17.66 -16.69
C GLU A 29 17.25 16.28 -15.99
N LYS A 30 18.43 15.67 -16.00
CA LYS A 30 18.80 14.43 -15.31
C LYS A 30 18.83 14.64 -13.79
N THR A 31 17.67 14.59 -13.13
CA THR A 31 17.62 14.50 -11.67
C THR A 31 16.79 13.29 -11.28
N SER A 32 17.18 12.63 -10.19
CA SER A 32 16.46 11.53 -9.54
C SER A 32 15.04 11.91 -9.11
N GLU A 33 14.60 13.11 -9.36
CA GLU A 33 13.30 13.67 -9.02
C GLU A 33 12.29 13.59 -10.17
N LYS A 34 12.68 13.03 -11.33
CA LYS A 34 11.77 12.97 -12.48
C LYS A 34 10.93 11.72 -12.46
N TYR A 35 9.70 11.92 -12.15
CA TYR A 35 8.65 10.92 -12.23
C TYR A 35 7.52 11.39 -13.14
N SER A 36 6.88 10.47 -13.80
CA SER A 36 5.61 10.74 -14.46
C SER A 36 4.50 10.55 -13.46
N ARG A 37 3.62 11.51 -13.40
CA ARG A 37 2.52 11.55 -12.46
C ARG A 37 1.23 11.38 -13.22
N ILE A 38 0.49 10.32 -12.91
CA ILE A 38 -0.81 10.04 -13.47
C ILE A 38 -1.82 10.09 -12.34
N PHE A 39 -2.86 10.90 -12.53
CA PHE A 39 -3.93 11.04 -11.55
C PHE A 39 -5.21 10.47 -12.12
N TYR A 40 -5.90 9.73 -11.31
CA TYR A 40 -7.22 9.24 -11.64
C TYR A 40 -8.27 9.76 -10.66
N TYR A 41 -9.42 10.16 -11.17
CA TYR A 41 -10.45 10.82 -10.40
C TYR A 41 -11.76 10.03 -10.44
N ASN A 42 -12.37 9.82 -9.29
CA ASN A 42 -13.69 9.21 -9.14
C ASN A 42 -14.75 10.28 -8.81
N GLU A 43 -15.82 10.33 -9.58
CA GLU A 43 -17.03 10.99 -9.13
C GLU A 43 -17.83 9.99 -8.29
N PRO A 44 -18.25 10.35 -7.06
CA PRO A 44 -19.08 9.48 -6.25
C PRO A 44 -20.43 9.24 -6.93
N ASP A 45 -20.92 8.02 -6.84
CA ASP A 45 -22.24 7.65 -7.36
C ASP A 45 -23.37 8.40 -6.63
N ASP A 46 -23.08 8.94 -5.45
CA ASP A 46 -23.98 9.80 -4.66
C ASP A 46 -23.27 11.09 -4.25
N ALA A 47 -23.23 12.04 -5.17
CA ALA A 47 -22.62 13.37 -4.97
C ALA A 47 -23.46 14.29 -4.04
N SER A 48 -24.62 13.85 -3.57
CA SER A 48 -25.58 14.75 -2.91
C SER A 48 -25.22 15.13 -1.47
N ASN A 49 -24.28 14.42 -0.81
CA ASN A 49 -23.99 14.59 0.62
C ASN A 49 -22.53 14.60 1.04
N LEU A 50 -21.57 14.60 0.11
CA LEU A 50 -20.14 14.55 0.43
C LEU A 50 -19.45 15.77 -0.14
N ASP A 51 -18.52 16.33 0.61
CA ASP A 51 -17.55 17.28 0.11
C ASP A 51 -16.84 16.63 -1.10
N SER A 52 -17.33 17.01 -2.29
CA SER A 52 -17.00 16.34 -3.55
C SER A 52 -15.49 16.33 -3.84
N GLU A 53 -14.77 17.38 -3.43
CA GLU A 53 -13.32 17.48 -3.60
C GLU A 53 -12.59 16.47 -2.70
N ARG A 54 -13.03 16.31 -1.46
CA ARG A 54 -12.40 15.41 -0.50
C ARG A 54 -12.67 13.94 -0.82
N TYR A 55 -13.87 13.61 -1.24
CA TYR A 55 -14.21 12.26 -1.68
C TYR A 55 -13.47 11.90 -2.97
N ALA A 56 -13.38 12.84 -3.88
CA ALA A 56 -12.65 12.70 -5.13
C ALA A 56 -11.16 12.38 -4.90
N SER A 57 -10.53 12.96 -3.88
CA SER A 57 -9.12 12.70 -3.55
C SER A 57 -8.86 11.26 -3.06
N ASN A 58 -9.87 10.58 -2.52
CA ASN A 58 -9.74 9.25 -1.94
C ASN A 58 -9.57 8.11 -2.97
N SER A 59 -9.73 8.40 -4.27
CA SER A 59 -9.54 7.41 -5.34
C SER A 59 -8.44 7.82 -6.31
N LEU A 60 -7.58 8.75 -5.91
CA LEU A 60 -6.47 9.22 -6.72
C LEU A 60 -5.22 8.38 -6.49
N PHE A 61 -4.47 8.17 -7.55
CA PHE A 61 -3.15 7.58 -7.47
C PHE A 61 -2.16 8.24 -8.40
N ASP A 62 -0.88 8.15 -8.06
CA ASP A 62 0.24 8.53 -8.89
C ASP A 62 1.05 7.29 -9.26
N ILE A 63 1.70 7.30 -10.42
CA ILE A 63 2.74 6.34 -10.75
C ILE A 63 4.06 7.08 -10.94
N TYR A 64 5.07 6.64 -10.21
CA TYR A 64 6.43 7.13 -10.30
C TYR A 64 7.25 6.11 -11.07
N TYR A 65 7.68 6.48 -12.28
CA TYR A 65 8.47 5.59 -13.12
C TYR A 65 9.97 5.85 -12.95
N PRO A 66 10.84 4.88 -13.26
CA PRO A 66 12.27 5.13 -13.42
C PRO A 66 12.56 6.24 -14.43
N VAL A 67 13.72 6.90 -14.32
CA VAL A 67 14.07 8.15 -15.03
C VAL A 67 13.92 8.09 -16.56
N GLU A 68 14.03 6.91 -17.16
CA GLU A 68 13.92 6.73 -18.61
C GLU A 68 12.73 5.80 -18.93
N LEU A 69 11.53 6.38 -19.02
CA LEU A 69 10.37 5.63 -19.49
C LEU A 69 10.57 5.32 -20.97
N ASP A 70 10.84 4.07 -21.27
CA ASP A 70 10.72 3.56 -22.62
C ASP A 70 9.27 3.09 -22.83
N ALA A 71 8.60 3.65 -23.83
CA ALA A 71 7.22 3.29 -24.19
C ALA A 71 7.06 1.81 -24.60
N GLN A 72 8.15 1.11 -24.86
CA GLN A 72 8.16 -0.33 -25.20
C GLN A 72 8.43 -1.22 -23.98
N THR A 73 8.77 -0.63 -22.84
CA THR A 73 9.16 -1.36 -21.62
C THR A 73 8.02 -1.34 -20.59
N SER A 74 7.71 -2.50 -20.02
CA SER A 74 6.91 -2.62 -18.80
C SER A 74 7.85 -2.78 -17.59
N TYR A 75 7.56 -2.09 -16.50
CA TYR A 75 8.40 -2.04 -15.31
C TYR A 75 7.87 -2.91 -14.19
N PRO A 76 8.75 -3.55 -13.39
CA PRO A 76 8.35 -4.16 -12.12
C PRO A 76 7.58 -3.17 -11.26
N VAL A 77 6.53 -3.63 -10.58
CA VAL A 77 5.57 -2.75 -9.90
C VAL A 77 5.69 -2.87 -8.39
N ILE A 78 5.82 -1.73 -7.72
CA ILE A 78 5.62 -1.62 -6.28
C ILE A 78 4.32 -0.85 -6.03
N VAL A 79 3.37 -1.42 -5.30
CA VAL A 79 2.22 -0.68 -4.73
C VAL A 79 2.61 -0.25 -3.31
N SER A 80 2.69 1.07 -3.11
CA SER A 80 3.00 1.70 -1.82
C SER A 80 1.71 2.08 -1.11
N VAL A 81 1.46 1.46 0.05
CA VAL A 81 0.28 1.68 0.89
C VAL A 81 0.70 2.51 2.10
N HIS A 82 0.28 3.78 2.13
CA HIS A 82 0.71 4.72 3.16
C HIS A 82 0.18 4.40 4.55
N GLY A 83 0.90 4.80 5.59
CA GLY A 83 0.48 4.72 6.99
C GLY A 83 -0.49 5.84 7.39
N GLY A 84 -0.67 6.02 8.70
CA GLY A 84 -1.50 7.09 9.26
C GLY A 84 -2.72 6.61 10.05
N GLY A 85 -2.65 5.42 10.68
CA GLY A 85 -3.67 4.91 11.60
C GLY A 85 -5.08 4.78 10.98
N TRP A 86 -5.18 4.63 9.66
CA TRP A 86 -6.42 4.60 8.87
C TRP A 86 -7.23 5.90 8.86
N PHE A 87 -6.75 6.98 9.45
CA PHE A 87 -7.45 8.27 9.56
C PHE A 87 -6.65 9.48 9.09
N TYR A 88 -5.39 9.27 8.79
CA TYR A 88 -4.44 10.30 8.40
C TYR A 88 -3.61 9.83 7.21
N GLY A 89 -2.97 10.78 6.55
CA GLY A 89 -2.05 10.50 5.45
C GLY A 89 -2.68 10.69 4.08
N ASP A 90 -1.79 10.84 3.14
CA ASP A 90 -2.13 10.93 1.73
C ASP A 90 -0.90 10.61 0.87
N LYS A 91 -1.12 10.34 -0.40
CA LYS A 91 -0.06 10.00 -1.35
C LYS A 91 1.02 11.09 -1.50
N GLU A 92 0.68 12.36 -1.25
CA GLU A 92 1.63 13.47 -1.39
C GLU A 92 2.77 13.40 -0.35
N LEU A 93 2.46 12.91 0.85
CA LEU A 93 3.45 12.75 1.93
C LEU A 93 4.55 11.75 1.57
N TYR A 94 4.25 10.80 0.69
CA TYR A 94 5.16 9.72 0.28
C TYR A 94 5.87 9.98 -1.05
N SER A 95 5.66 11.16 -1.67
CA SER A 95 6.17 11.46 -3.01
C SER A 95 7.68 11.28 -3.14
N TYR A 96 8.48 11.81 -2.19
CA TYR A 96 9.94 11.68 -2.24
C TYR A 96 10.41 10.24 -2.02
N TYR A 97 9.78 9.52 -1.10
CA TYR A 97 10.02 8.10 -0.87
C TYR A 97 9.74 7.27 -2.13
N CYS A 98 8.58 7.48 -2.75
CA CYS A 98 8.22 6.80 -4.00
C CYS A 98 9.17 7.15 -5.15
N CYS A 99 9.66 8.41 -5.25
CA CYS A 99 10.69 8.78 -6.22
C CYS A 99 11.99 8.02 -5.97
N HIS A 100 12.39 7.86 -4.70
CA HIS A 100 13.58 7.10 -4.35
C HIS A 100 13.46 5.63 -4.77
N LEU A 101 12.35 4.96 -4.46
CA LEU A 101 12.08 3.58 -4.89
C LEU A 101 12.05 3.46 -6.43
N ALA A 102 11.42 4.44 -7.11
CA ALA A 102 11.38 4.44 -8.57
C ALA A 102 12.77 4.57 -9.19
N SER A 103 13.68 5.29 -8.55
CA SER A 103 15.08 5.39 -9.01
C SER A 103 15.84 4.05 -8.99
N LYS A 104 15.29 3.02 -8.33
CA LYS A 104 15.84 1.66 -8.27
C LYS A 104 15.28 0.71 -9.35
N GLY A 105 14.52 1.24 -10.30
CA GLY A 105 14.06 0.47 -11.46
C GLY A 105 12.58 0.04 -11.41
N PHE A 106 11.83 0.44 -10.40
CA PHE A 106 10.42 0.08 -10.23
C PHE A 106 9.47 1.17 -10.73
N ALA A 107 8.32 0.78 -11.27
CA ALA A 107 7.15 1.65 -11.32
C ALA A 107 6.45 1.61 -9.96
N VAL A 108 6.41 2.75 -9.25
CA VAL A 108 5.83 2.83 -7.91
C VAL A 108 4.44 3.44 -7.97
N VAL A 109 3.43 2.68 -7.63
CA VAL A 109 2.04 3.12 -7.55
C VAL A 109 1.75 3.56 -6.12
N ASN A 110 1.47 4.84 -5.95
CA ASN A 110 1.19 5.48 -4.67
C ASN A 110 -0.20 6.12 -4.73
N PHE A 111 -1.08 5.85 -3.76
CA PHE A 111 -2.49 6.16 -3.87
C PHE A 111 -3.12 6.61 -2.56
N ASN A 112 -4.25 7.28 -2.68
CA ASN A 112 -5.13 7.57 -1.56
C ASN A 112 -6.16 6.45 -1.41
N TYR A 113 -6.44 6.08 -0.18
CA TYR A 113 -7.55 5.22 0.20
C TYR A 113 -8.48 5.96 1.16
N ARG A 114 -9.73 5.52 1.24
CA ARG A 114 -10.74 6.13 2.11
C ARG A 114 -10.36 6.03 3.58
N LEU A 115 -10.39 7.17 4.27
CA LEU A 115 -9.96 7.31 5.66
C LEU A 115 -11.16 7.41 6.62
N ALA A 116 -10.98 6.89 7.83
CA ALA A 116 -11.88 7.15 8.96
C ALA A 116 -11.68 8.61 9.45
N PRO A 117 -12.65 9.21 10.15
CA PRO A 117 -13.95 8.64 10.57
C PRO A 117 -15.01 8.61 9.47
N GLN A 118 -14.81 9.31 8.34
CA GLN A 118 -15.80 9.44 7.27
C GLN A 118 -16.09 8.09 6.62
N ASN A 119 -15.05 7.27 6.44
CA ASN A 119 -15.18 5.95 5.86
C ASN A 119 -14.56 4.93 6.81
N LYS A 120 -15.41 4.18 7.49
CA LYS A 120 -14.99 3.14 8.44
C LYS A 120 -14.56 1.86 7.71
N TYR A 121 -13.93 0.94 8.45
CA TYR A 121 -13.69 -0.41 7.94
C TYR A 121 -14.98 -0.99 7.32
N PRO A 122 -14.94 -1.62 6.13
CA PRO A 122 -13.75 -2.09 5.39
C PRO A 122 -13.24 -1.14 4.29
N ALA A 123 -13.65 0.13 4.24
CA ALA A 123 -13.44 1.02 3.10
C ALA A 123 -11.97 1.05 2.59
N ALA A 124 -10.99 1.16 3.49
CA ALA A 124 -9.58 1.25 3.10
C ALA A 124 -9.07 -0.05 2.44
N ILE A 125 -9.43 -1.22 2.97
CA ILE A 125 -8.99 -2.51 2.39
C ILE A 125 -9.69 -2.81 1.06
N GLU A 126 -10.94 -2.39 0.89
CA GLU A 126 -11.61 -2.44 -0.40
C GLU A 126 -10.88 -1.58 -1.45
N ASP A 127 -10.43 -0.37 -1.06
CA ASP A 127 -9.73 0.53 -1.95
C ASP A 127 -8.38 -0.05 -2.40
N VAL A 128 -7.66 -0.75 -1.52
CA VAL A 128 -6.47 -1.53 -1.90
C VAL A 128 -6.82 -2.58 -2.97
N ALA A 129 -7.90 -3.33 -2.76
CA ALA A 129 -8.33 -4.36 -3.70
C ALA A 129 -8.78 -3.77 -5.05
N TYR A 130 -9.51 -2.66 -5.04
CA TYR A 130 -9.93 -1.94 -6.26
C TYR A 130 -8.74 -1.41 -7.04
N LEU A 131 -7.76 -0.80 -6.37
CA LEU A 131 -6.55 -0.30 -7.01
C LEU A 131 -5.78 -1.43 -7.70
N ILE A 132 -5.53 -2.54 -6.98
CA ILE A 132 -4.75 -3.66 -7.53
C ILE A 132 -5.46 -4.27 -8.72
N ARG A 133 -6.78 -4.47 -8.67
CA ARG A 133 -7.57 -4.90 -9.82
C ARG A 133 -7.39 -3.93 -10.99
N TYR A 134 -7.54 -2.64 -10.73
CA TYR A 134 -7.47 -1.61 -11.74
C TYR A 134 -6.10 -1.59 -12.47
N ILE A 135 -4.99 -1.56 -11.73
CA ILE A 135 -3.65 -1.55 -12.34
C ILE A 135 -3.34 -2.87 -13.06
N HIS A 136 -3.89 -4.00 -12.60
CA HIS A 136 -3.75 -5.28 -13.28
C HIS A 136 -4.49 -5.30 -14.62
N GLU A 137 -5.75 -4.86 -14.65
CA GLU A 137 -6.56 -4.79 -15.87
C GLU A 137 -6.02 -3.78 -16.90
N ASN A 138 -5.30 -2.75 -16.44
CA ASN A 138 -4.73 -1.69 -17.25
C ASN A 138 -3.20 -1.73 -17.38
N ALA A 139 -2.57 -2.84 -17.02
CA ALA A 139 -1.11 -2.97 -16.90
C ALA A 139 -0.37 -2.56 -18.20
N GLY A 140 -0.90 -2.96 -19.35
CA GLY A 140 -0.29 -2.65 -20.66
C GLY A 140 -0.20 -1.15 -20.94
N VAL A 141 -1.29 -0.39 -20.74
CA VAL A 141 -1.30 1.07 -20.95
C VAL A 141 -0.59 1.84 -19.86
N LEU A 142 -0.43 1.24 -18.69
CA LEU A 142 0.32 1.82 -17.57
C LEU A 142 1.80 1.38 -17.56
N HIS A 143 2.26 0.65 -18.56
CA HIS A 143 3.63 0.13 -18.65
C HIS A 143 4.08 -0.64 -17.38
N LEU A 144 3.17 -1.43 -16.80
CA LEU A 144 3.37 -2.20 -15.59
C LEU A 144 3.57 -3.69 -15.89
N ASP A 145 4.64 -4.29 -15.36
CA ASP A 145 4.84 -5.74 -15.38
C ASP A 145 4.22 -6.36 -14.13
N MET A 146 2.95 -6.75 -14.25
CA MET A 146 2.21 -7.37 -13.13
C MET A 146 2.66 -8.80 -12.82
N GLU A 147 3.53 -9.40 -13.62
CA GLU A 147 4.21 -10.65 -13.23
C GLU A 147 5.36 -10.40 -12.25
N LYS A 148 5.80 -9.15 -12.13
CA LYS A 148 6.77 -8.64 -11.15
C LYS A 148 6.09 -7.59 -10.26
N PHE A 149 5.01 -8.02 -9.61
CA PHE A 149 4.21 -7.18 -8.73
C PHE A 149 4.58 -7.40 -7.28
N TYR A 150 4.85 -6.31 -6.58
CA TYR A 150 5.25 -6.23 -5.18
C TYR A 150 4.38 -5.24 -4.43
N MET A 151 4.30 -5.39 -3.13
CA MET A 151 3.63 -4.42 -2.25
C MET A 151 4.53 -4.04 -1.08
N LEU A 152 4.42 -2.81 -0.65
CA LEU A 152 4.97 -2.36 0.62
C LEU A 152 3.98 -1.45 1.34
N GLY A 153 4.16 -1.32 2.64
CA GLY A 153 3.38 -0.41 3.44
C GLY A 153 3.99 -0.21 4.82
N ASP A 154 3.59 0.86 5.47
CA ASP A 154 4.06 1.20 6.80
C ASP A 154 2.91 1.41 7.77
N SER A 155 3.10 1.06 9.05
CA SER A 155 2.09 1.28 10.10
C SER A 155 0.73 0.69 9.72
N ALA A 156 -0.32 1.51 9.61
CA ALA A 156 -1.63 1.12 9.09
C ALA A 156 -1.57 0.60 7.64
N GLY A 157 -0.68 1.14 6.80
CA GLY A 157 -0.46 0.66 5.44
C GLY A 157 0.18 -0.72 5.39
N ALA A 158 1.08 -1.03 6.33
CA ALA A 158 1.62 -2.39 6.47
C ALA A 158 0.54 -3.38 6.91
N GLN A 159 -0.37 -2.97 7.81
CA GLN A 159 -1.54 -3.78 8.17
C GLN A 159 -2.45 -4.03 6.97
N LEU A 160 -2.77 -2.99 6.19
CA LEU A 160 -3.58 -3.12 4.98
C LEU A 160 -2.91 -4.04 3.95
N THR A 161 -1.60 -3.92 3.75
CA THR A 161 -0.81 -4.79 2.87
C THR A 161 -0.85 -6.24 3.34
N ALA A 162 -0.62 -6.50 4.63
CA ALA A 162 -0.68 -7.84 5.21
C ALA A 162 -2.10 -8.42 5.12
N ASN A 163 -3.12 -7.64 5.45
CA ASN A 163 -4.52 -8.07 5.38
C ASN A 163 -4.94 -8.39 3.94
N TYR A 164 -4.55 -7.55 2.96
CA TYR A 164 -4.77 -7.85 1.55
C TYR A 164 -4.16 -9.20 1.16
N CYS A 165 -2.92 -9.46 1.53
CA CYS A 165 -2.24 -10.71 1.20
C CYS A 165 -2.89 -11.93 1.89
N ILE A 166 -3.36 -11.79 3.14
CA ILE A 166 -4.11 -12.84 3.84
C ILE A 166 -5.43 -13.13 3.11
N ILE A 167 -6.16 -12.09 2.71
CA ILE A 167 -7.42 -12.22 1.96
C ILE A 167 -7.17 -12.88 0.60
N ALA A 168 -6.19 -12.39 -0.14
CA ALA A 168 -5.88 -12.91 -1.48
C ALA A 168 -5.38 -14.36 -1.45
N GLY A 169 -4.56 -14.72 -0.45
CA GLY A 169 -3.96 -16.06 -0.31
C GLY A 169 -4.84 -17.10 0.37
N ASN A 170 -5.97 -16.70 0.99
CA ASN A 170 -6.83 -17.62 1.74
C ASN A 170 -8.29 -17.54 1.27
N ALA A 171 -8.67 -18.41 0.33
CA ALA A 171 -10.03 -18.44 -0.22
C ALA A 171 -11.10 -18.72 0.84
N ALA A 172 -10.80 -19.51 1.89
CA ALA A 172 -11.74 -19.79 2.97
C ALA A 172 -11.97 -18.56 3.89
N TYR A 173 -10.95 -17.74 4.08
CA TYR A 173 -11.11 -16.45 4.77
C TYR A 173 -11.86 -15.46 3.88
N ARG A 174 -11.45 -15.31 2.63
CA ARG A 174 -12.07 -14.42 1.65
C ARG A 174 -13.57 -14.68 1.48
N SER A 175 -14.01 -15.94 1.47
CA SER A 175 -15.43 -16.29 1.33
C SER A 175 -16.31 -15.89 2.51
N LYS A 176 -15.73 -15.49 3.64
CA LYS A 176 -16.47 -15.00 4.83
C LYS A 176 -16.66 -13.49 4.83
N LEU A 177 -15.95 -12.77 3.96
CA LEU A 177 -16.00 -11.31 3.90
C LEU A 177 -17.19 -10.87 3.04
N ASP A 178 -17.87 -9.83 3.46
CA ASP A 178 -19.06 -9.27 2.82
C ASP A 178 -18.78 -7.98 2.01
N PHE A 179 -17.52 -7.76 1.67
CA PHE A 179 -17.05 -6.62 0.89
C PHE A 179 -16.21 -7.04 -0.31
N PHE A 180 -15.89 -6.09 -1.18
CA PHE A 180 -15.12 -6.36 -2.38
C PHE A 180 -13.70 -6.81 -2.05
N THR A 181 -13.26 -7.90 -2.68
CA THR A 181 -11.91 -8.45 -2.55
C THR A 181 -11.32 -8.79 -3.92
N TYR A 182 -10.00 -8.84 -4.00
CA TYR A 182 -9.28 -9.26 -5.19
C TYR A 182 -8.17 -10.25 -4.79
N ASP A 183 -7.90 -11.27 -5.61
CA ASP A 183 -7.10 -12.42 -5.19
C ASP A 183 -5.72 -12.54 -5.88
N ARG A 184 -5.24 -11.43 -6.46
CA ARG A 184 -3.89 -11.41 -7.03
C ARG A 184 -2.85 -11.16 -5.95
N LEU A 185 -2.03 -12.16 -5.65
CA LEU A 185 -0.93 -12.02 -4.70
C LEU A 185 0.28 -11.31 -5.32
N PRO A 186 0.97 -10.43 -4.57
CA PRO A 186 2.30 -9.96 -4.93
C PRO A 186 3.33 -11.08 -4.82
N LYS A 187 4.45 -10.98 -5.54
CA LYS A 187 5.56 -11.94 -5.43
C LYS A 187 6.34 -11.83 -4.13
N ALA A 188 6.38 -10.64 -3.55
CA ALA A 188 6.98 -10.37 -2.24
C ALA A 188 6.38 -9.09 -1.63
N VAL A 189 6.54 -8.92 -0.34
CA VAL A 189 6.08 -7.73 0.40
C VAL A 189 7.17 -7.17 1.31
N CYS A 190 7.09 -5.85 1.59
CA CYS A 190 7.82 -5.20 2.67
C CYS A 190 6.83 -4.58 3.66
N LEU A 191 6.96 -4.92 4.93
CA LEU A 191 6.03 -4.56 5.99
C LEU A 191 6.76 -3.79 7.08
N ASN A 192 6.56 -2.47 7.11
CA ASN A 192 7.34 -1.54 7.90
C ASN A 192 6.57 -1.04 9.12
N CYS A 193 7.08 -1.27 10.32
CA CYS A 193 6.50 -0.76 11.57
C CYS A 193 5.00 -1.02 11.72
N GLY A 194 4.48 -2.15 11.25
CA GLY A 194 3.05 -2.40 11.07
C GLY A 194 2.30 -2.76 12.35
N ALA A 195 0.98 -2.69 12.28
CA ALA A 195 0.05 -3.03 13.35
C ALA A 195 -0.78 -4.26 12.95
N TYR A 196 -0.43 -5.46 13.37
CA TYR A 196 -0.98 -6.71 12.84
C TYR A 196 -1.96 -7.43 13.78
N GLU A 197 -1.69 -7.46 15.09
CA GLU A 197 -2.56 -8.10 16.09
C GLU A 197 -3.54 -7.07 16.68
N MET A 198 -4.61 -6.83 15.96
CA MET A 198 -5.57 -5.78 16.27
C MET A 198 -6.40 -6.05 17.54
N ASP A 199 -6.57 -7.31 17.92
CA ASP A 199 -7.27 -7.73 19.13
C ASP A 199 -6.45 -7.49 20.42
N LYS A 200 -5.13 -7.38 20.30
CA LYS A 200 -4.21 -7.18 21.43
C LYS A 200 -3.80 -5.72 21.64
N ARG A 201 -4.41 -4.80 20.93
CA ARG A 201 -4.11 -3.37 21.08
C ARG A 201 -4.91 -2.76 22.22
N GLU A 202 -4.22 -2.08 23.14
CA GLU A 202 -4.81 -1.40 24.27
C GLU A 202 -5.35 0.02 23.95
N ASP A 203 -5.00 0.57 22.77
CA ASP A 203 -5.23 1.96 22.41
C ASP A 203 -6.61 2.26 21.81
N ASN A 204 -7.52 1.30 21.78
CA ASN A 204 -8.88 1.42 21.22
C ASN A 204 -8.95 1.91 19.75
N ILE A 205 -7.82 1.95 19.03
CA ILE A 205 -7.78 2.49 17.66
C ILE A 205 -8.60 1.63 16.70
N SER A 206 -8.65 0.31 16.92
CA SER A 206 -9.52 -0.60 16.15
C SER A 206 -10.99 -0.29 16.34
N ASP A 207 -11.40 0.02 17.57
CA ASP A 207 -12.75 0.45 17.87
C ASP A 207 -13.08 1.76 17.16
N TRP A 208 -12.18 2.74 17.23
CA TRP A 208 -12.34 4.01 16.55
C TRP A 208 -12.44 3.84 15.02
N TYR A 209 -11.63 2.96 14.44
CA TYR A 209 -11.64 2.65 13.01
C TYR A 209 -12.96 2.00 12.56
N MET A 210 -13.66 1.27 13.44
CA MET A 210 -14.86 0.52 13.11
C MET A 210 -16.17 1.11 13.68
N LYS A 211 -16.11 1.95 14.72
CA LYS A 211 -17.32 2.55 15.34
C LYS A 211 -17.78 3.82 14.63
N LYS A 212 -19.07 3.94 14.46
CA LYS A 212 -19.75 5.17 14.03
C LYS A 212 -19.88 6.16 15.20
N GLU A 213 -20.30 7.38 14.92
CA GLU A 213 -20.51 8.43 15.91
C GLU A 213 -21.57 8.07 16.98
N ASP A 214 -22.57 7.26 16.60
CA ASP A 214 -23.62 6.76 17.51
C ASP A 214 -23.16 5.59 18.41
N GLY A 215 -21.88 5.18 18.29
CA GLY A 215 -21.28 4.09 19.04
C GLY A 215 -21.54 2.70 18.47
N SER A 216 -22.37 2.56 17.43
CA SER A 216 -22.56 1.29 16.73
C SER A 216 -21.36 0.96 15.85
N TYR A 217 -21.15 -0.32 15.55
CA TYR A 217 -20.13 -0.73 14.59
C TYR A 217 -20.60 -0.54 13.14
N ALA A 218 -19.71 -0.15 12.26
CA ALA A 218 -19.97 0.00 10.83
C ALA A 218 -20.18 -1.34 10.12
N VAL A 219 -19.69 -2.42 10.73
CA VAL A 219 -19.78 -3.80 10.23
C VAL A 219 -20.47 -4.71 11.24
N SER A 220 -20.86 -5.89 10.81
CA SER A 220 -21.43 -6.93 11.70
C SER A 220 -20.40 -7.41 12.73
N GLU A 221 -20.85 -8.01 13.82
CA GLU A 221 -19.97 -8.60 14.84
C GLU A 221 -19.08 -9.72 14.23
N GLU A 222 -19.58 -10.44 13.25
CA GLU A 222 -18.80 -11.46 12.54
C GLU A 222 -17.67 -10.82 11.75
N GLN A 223 -17.93 -9.79 10.96
CA GLN A 223 -16.91 -9.06 10.20
C GLN A 223 -15.89 -8.38 11.11
N ARG A 224 -16.33 -7.85 12.25
CA ARG A 224 -15.43 -7.30 13.25
C ARG A 224 -14.46 -8.35 13.82
N LYS A 225 -14.97 -9.52 14.16
CA LYS A 225 -14.13 -10.64 14.64
C LYS A 225 -13.14 -11.10 13.57
N LEU A 226 -13.56 -11.20 12.31
CA LEU A 226 -12.69 -11.56 11.20
C LEU A 226 -11.53 -10.56 11.03
N PHE A 227 -11.79 -9.26 11.18
CA PHE A 227 -10.76 -8.24 11.14
C PHE A 227 -9.79 -8.35 12.33
N LEU A 228 -10.31 -8.47 13.55
CA LEU A 228 -9.49 -8.54 14.76
C LEU A 228 -8.58 -9.78 14.78
N SER A 229 -9.06 -10.91 14.29
CA SER A 229 -8.34 -12.19 14.26
C SER A 229 -7.68 -12.49 12.89
N GLN A 230 -7.43 -11.47 12.06
CA GLN A 230 -6.93 -11.67 10.69
C GLN A 230 -5.67 -12.56 10.63
N LEU A 231 -4.76 -12.47 11.60
CA LEU A 231 -3.54 -13.28 11.63
C LEU A 231 -3.82 -14.78 11.86
N GLU A 232 -4.97 -15.16 12.36
CA GLU A 232 -5.36 -16.59 12.46
C GLU A 232 -5.56 -17.22 11.09
N TYR A 233 -5.84 -16.39 10.07
CA TYR A 233 -6.04 -16.79 8.68
C TYR A 233 -4.77 -16.72 7.84
N LEU A 234 -3.63 -16.34 8.43
CA LEU A 234 -2.32 -16.40 7.78
C LEU A 234 -2.00 -17.86 7.41
N THR A 235 -1.62 -18.09 6.15
CA THR A 235 -1.26 -19.40 5.64
C THR A 235 0.13 -19.38 5.01
N LYS A 236 0.66 -20.57 4.71
CA LYS A 236 1.94 -20.72 4.00
C LYS A 236 1.96 -20.11 2.59
N ASP A 237 0.80 -19.78 2.05
CA ASP A 237 0.65 -19.15 0.73
C ASP A 237 0.82 -17.62 0.79
N PHE A 238 1.08 -17.06 1.99
CA PHE A 238 1.44 -15.66 2.14
C PHE A 238 2.76 -15.36 1.44
N PRO A 239 2.89 -14.23 0.73
CA PRO A 239 4.11 -13.89 0.00
C PRO A 239 5.33 -13.82 0.91
N PRO A 240 6.53 -14.10 0.36
CA PRO A 240 7.78 -13.82 1.06
C PRO A 240 7.84 -12.38 1.56
N ALA A 241 8.27 -12.15 2.81
CA ALA A 241 8.17 -10.86 3.46
C ALA A 241 9.52 -10.34 4.00
N TYR A 242 9.76 -9.06 3.79
CA TYR A 242 10.75 -8.27 4.52
C TYR A 242 10.01 -7.53 5.63
N LEU A 243 10.33 -7.81 6.88
CA LEU A 243 9.74 -7.21 8.06
C LEU A 243 10.73 -6.21 8.66
N MET A 244 10.26 -4.99 8.93
CA MET A 244 11.09 -3.96 9.53
C MET A 244 10.42 -3.33 10.75
N TYR A 245 11.21 -3.10 11.80
CA TYR A 245 10.82 -2.29 12.95
C TYR A 245 11.97 -1.42 13.44
N SER A 246 11.65 -0.37 14.18
CA SER A 246 12.63 0.37 14.98
C SER A 246 12.55 -0.05 16.44
N VAL A 247 13.69 -0.15 17.11
CA VAL A 247 13.75 -0.39 18.56
C VAL A 247 13.16 0.78 19.37
N ASN A 248 13.08 1.96 18.74
CA ASN A 248 12.50 3.18 19.30
C ASN A 248 11.01 3.35 18.97
N ASP A 249 10.36 2.30 18.42
CA ASP A 249 8.95 2.29 18.06
C ASP A 249 8.13 1.48 19.08
N ASP A 250 7.09 2.07 19.63
CA ASP A 250 6.18 1.37 20.55
C ASP A 250 5.42 0.23 19.88
N LEU A 251 5.27 0.26 18.55
CA LEU A 251 4.64 -0.81 17.76
C LEU A 251 5.58 -1.96 17.41
N ARG A 252 6.87 -1.92 17.76
CA ARG A 252 7.85 -2.95 17.40
C ARG A 252 7.42 -4.39 17.71
N PHE A 253 6.68 -4.58 18.83
CA PHE A 253 6.19 -5.90 19.22
C PHE A 253 5.20 -6.51 18.22
N GLN A 254 4.49 -5.70 17.47
CA GLN A 254 3.57 -6.16 16.41
C GLN A 254 4.34 -6.87 15.29
N THR A 255 5.48 -6.31 14.88
CA THR A 255 6.35 -6.95 13.88
C THR A 255 6.96 -8.24 14.41
N ILE A 256 7.40 -8.28 15.68
CA ILE A 256 7.95 -9.48 16.33
C ILE A 256 6.88 -10.58 16.41
N TYR A 257 5.63 -10.27 16.73
CA TYR A 257 4.54 -11.25 16.73
C TYR A 257 4.27 -11.82 15.33
N LEU A 258 4.31 -10.98 14.30
CA LEU A 258 4.15 -11.44 12.93
C LEU A 258 5.29 -12.37 12.52
N ASP A 259 6.54 -12.01 12.84
CA ASP A 259 7.75 -12.82 12.62
C ASP A 259 7.59 -14.23 13.23
N GLU A 260 7.26 -14.32 14.53
CA GLU A 260 7.03 -15.59 15.22
C GLU A 260 5.94 -16.45 14.55
N ARG A 261 4.90 -15.80 14.02
CA ARG A 261 3.80 -16.49 13.36
C ARG A 261 4.22 -17.01 11.99
N MET A 262 4.98 -16.21 11.23
CA MET A 262 5.51 -16.59 9.93
C MET A 262 6.52 -17.73 10.07
N GLU A 263 7.39 -17.70 11.09
CA GLU A 263 8.34 -18.78 11.41
C GLU A 263 7.60 -20.10 11.66
N LYS A 264 6.55 -20.09 12.51
CA LYS A 264 5.73 -21.29 12.81
C LYS A 264 5.06 -21.89 11.59
N LEU A 265 4.73 -21.07 10.58
CA LEU A 265 4.08 -21.51 9.35
C LEU A 265 5.08 -21.84 8.25
N GLY A 266 6.38 -21.61 8.45
CA GLY A 266 7.42 -21.81 7.45
C GLY A 266 7.31 -20.85 6.27
N ILE A 267 6.77 -19.64 6.49
CA ILE A 267 6.70 -18.59 5.48
C ILE A 267 8.10 -17.97 5.34
N ARG A 268 8.59 -17.84 4.11
CA ARG A 268 9.88 -17.21 3.85
C ARG A 268 9.84 -15.72 4.22
N HIS A 269 10.67 -15.29 5.16
CA HIS A 269 10.76 -13.90 5.56
C HIS A 269 12.15 -13.57 6.12
N VAL A 270 12.42 -12.29 6.26
CA VAL A 270 13.55 -11.72 7.00
C VAL A 270 13.01 -10.65 7.93
N ILE A 271 13.63 -10.47 9.08
CA ILE A 271 13.30 -9.40 10.01
C ILE A 271 14.53 -8.51 10.24
N ARG A 272 14.32 -7.20 10.26
CA ARG A 272 15.34 -6.19 10.48
C ARG A 272 14.95 -5.23 11.58
N SER A 273 15.89 -4.93 12.45
CA SER A 273 15.78 -3.89 13.48
C SER A 273 16.68 -2.70 13.12
N PHE A 274 16.20 -1.52 13.41
CA PHE A 274 16.90 -0.24 13.24
C PHE A 274 16.74 0.61 14.49
N GLY A 275 17.46 1.73 14.59
CA GLY A 275 17.31 2.71 15.66
C GLY A 275 18.23 2.48 16.86
N GLU A 276 19.10 1.47 16.84
CA GLU A 276 20.10 1.26 17.89
C GLU A 276 21.20 2.32 17.85
N GLU A 277 21.70 2.64 16.65
CA GLU A 277 22.76 3.63 16.43
C GLU A 277 22.20 5.04 16.20
N HIS A 278 20.96 5.14 15.74
CA HIS A 278 20.28 6.40 15.41
C HIS A 278 18.96 6.52 16.20
N PRO A 279 18.96 7.12 17.39
CA PRO A 279 17.75 7.23 18.24
C PRO A 279 16.57 7.97 17.61
N ASP A 280 16.81 8.79 16.60
CA ASP A 280 15.78 9.48 15.78
C ASP A 280 15.14 8.59 14.72
N SER A 281 15.63 7.35 14.53
CA SER A 281 14.94 6.33 13.76
C SER A 281 13.79 5.75 14.59
N GLY A 282 12.70 6.52 14.73
CA GLY A 282 11.47 6.14 15.41
C GLY A 282 10.47 5.46 14.46
N HIS A 283 9.18 5.58 14.80
CA HIS A 283 8.10 5.05 13.98
C HIS A 283 8.14 5.62 12.55
N VAL A 284 8.12 4.75 11.53
CA VAL A 284 8.08 5.13 10.08
C VAL A 284 9.30 5.95 9.62
N PHE A 285 10.46 5.80 10.24
CA PHE A 285 11.67 6.56 9.93
C PHE A 285 12.17 6.40 8.47
N HIS A 286 11.86 5.29 7.83
CA HIS A 286 12.34 4.91 6.49
C HIS A 286 11.84 5.84 5.37
N ILE A 287 10.75 6.57 5.56
CA ILE A 287 10.28 7.57 4.59
C ILE A 287 11.10 8.87 4.64
N ASN A 288 11.89 9.07 5.70
CA ASN A 288 12.78 10.23 5.83
C ASN A 288 14.13 9.98 5.13
N LEU A 289 14.25 10.43 3.89
CA LEU A 289 15.48 10.26 3.09
C LEU A 289 16.70 11.06 3.60
N LYS A 290 16.56 11.82 4.70
CA LYS A 290 17.69 12.42 5.41
C LYS A 290 18.23 11.52 6.52
N ASN A 291 17.50 10.47 6.89
CA ASN A 291 17.93 9.49 7.87
C ASN A 291 18.76 8.40 7.18
N PRO A 292 20.02 8.16 7.58
CA PRO A 292 20.88 7.14 6.95
C PRO A 292 20.30 5.72 7.05
N GLU A 293 19.70 5.35 8.19
CA GLU A 293 19.03 4.05 8.34
C GLU A 293 17.77 3.96 7.48
N GLY A 294 17.09 5.09 7.23
CA GLY A 294 15.97 5.14 6.30
C GLY A 294 16.41 4.82 4.87
N ILE A 295 17.53 5.39 4.42
CA ILE A 295 18.11 5.06 3.11
C ILE A 295 18.52 3.59 3.06
N GLN A 296 19.20 3.09 4.10
CA GLN A 296 19.63 1.69 4.18
C GLN A 296 18.41 0.75 4.11
N CYS A 297 17.35 1.02 4.86
CA CYS A 297 16.12 0.24 4.82
C CYS A 297 15.55 0.17 3.41
N ASN A 298 15.46 1.31 2.73
CA ASN A 298 14.91 1.39 1.37
C ASN A 298 15.76 0.63 0.33
N GLU A 299 17.10 0.64 0.48
CA GLU A 299 18.00 -0.16 -0.34
C GLU A 299 17.80 -1.67 -0.10
N GLU A 300 17.63 -2.08 1.15
CA GLU A 300 17.36 -3.48 1.52
C GLU A 300 16.01 -3.96 1.01
N GLU A 301 14.97 -3.12 1.06
CA GLU A 301 13.64 -3.40 0.49
C GLU A 301 13.71 -3.63 -1.03
N CYS A 302 14.37 -2.73 -1.75
CA CYS A 302 14.55 -2.88 -3.19
C CYS A 302 15.36 -4.14 -3.52
N ALA A 303 16.45 -4.41 -2.78
CA ALA A 303 17.24 -5.63 -2.93
C ALA A 303 16.44 -6.90 -2.61
N TRP A 304 15.49 -6.83 -1.68
CA TRP A 304 14.55 -7.91 -1.41
C TRP A 304 13.66 -8.20 -2.61
N PHE A 305 13.04 -7.18 -3.20
CA PHE A 305 12.18 -7.34 -4.37
C PHE A 305 12.93 -7.88 -5.60
N HIS A 306 14.15 -7.42 -5.85
CA HIS A 306 15.00 -7.90 -6.97
C HIS A 306 15.30 -9.41 -6.89
N GLN A 307 15.18 -10.06 -5.73
CA GLN A 307 15.33 -11.51 -5.61
C GLN A 307 14.17 -12.30 -6.24
N TYR A 308 13.06 -11.62 -6.57
CA TYR A 308 11.82 -12.24 -7.08
C TYR A 308 11.46 -11.78 -8.50
N GLU A 309 12.38 -11.16 -9.20
CA GLU A 309 12.22 -10.77 -10.61
C GLU A 309 12.14 -11.95 -11.59
#